data_4b85a0187a570f8c65bc8a6efd432703
#
_entry.id   4b85a0187a570f8c65bc8a6efd432703
#
_cell.length_a   1.000
_cell.length_b   1.000
_cell.length_c   1.000
_cell.angle_alpha   90.00
_cell.angle_beta   90.00
_cell.angle_gamma   90.00
#
_symmetry.space_group_name_H-M   'P 1'
#
loop_
_entity.id
_entity.type
_entity.pdbx_description
1 polymer ?
#
loop_
_entity_poly.entity_id
_entity_poly.type
_entity_poly.pdbx_seq_one_letter_code
_entity_poly.pdbx_strand_id
1 'polypeptide(L)'
;MKQNRIRNYTALAIVTGSLGSGVTGGVAQAQVAPAAAPKPPGWETSAAAGLTLTSGNSDTVLATLSLDTKRKWETDEAFAGISGGYGKSDDIKNTEFVRGYGQYNRLFSDRFYGGLRLDANYDAIATLDYRFTLSPLLGYYLIKEAKTTLAVEAGPSLVLEKYKGQSSDTYLGARFGERFEHKLTDTTRIWQSLEYLPRVDRWAEKYTLTAEVGIETAITKQWNLRVMAQDIYDSEPAVGKKSNDLRLIAGTSYKF
;
A
#
# COMPACT_ATOMS: atom_id res chain seq x y z
N MET A 1 28.14 25.19 33.96
CA MET A 1 27.01 25.51 34.88
C MET A 1 25.98 26.32 34.10
N LYS A 2 24.84 25.69 33.74
CA LYS A 2 23.54 26.34 33.50
C LYS A 2 22.48 25.24 33.53
N GLN A 3 21.63 25.31 34.55
CA GLN A 3 20.53 24.40 34.83
C GLN A 3 19.38 24.64 33.86
N ASN A 4 18.83 23.57 33.29
CA ASN A 4 17.54 23.61 32.59
C ASN A 4 16.40 23.31 33.55
N ARG A 5 15.50 24.27 33.68
CA ARG A 5 14.27 24.21 34.48
C ARG A 5 13.20 23.41 33.74
N ILE A 6 12.73 22.37 34.39
CA ILE A 6 11.50 21.65 34.06
C ILE A 6 10.32 22.52 34.54
N ARG A 7 9.39 22.87 33.66
CA ARG A 7 8.12 23.52 33.99
C ARG A 7 7.01 22.50 34.12
N ASN A 8 6.65 22.21 35.37
CA ASN A 8 5.42 21.48 35.70
C ASN A 8 4.24 22.45 35.62
N TYR A 9 3.23 22.11 34.84
CA TYR A 9 1.92 22.77 34.89
C TYR A 9 1.02 22.01 35.86
N THR A 10 0.80 22.62 37.05
CA THR A 10 -0.19 22.16 38.04
C THR A 10 -1.52 22.77 37.69
N ALA A 11 -2.54 21.94 37.43
CA ALA A 11 -3.92 22.40 37.29
C ALA A 11 -4.51 22.63 38.67
N LEU A 12 -4.93 23.85 38.91
CA LEU A 12 -5.59 24.29 40.14
C LEU A 12 -7.10 24.01 40.04
N ALA A 13 -7.60 23.08 40.84
CA ALA A 13 -9.05 22.88 41.03
C ALA A 13 -9.52 23.70 42.24
N ILE A 14 -10.44 24.66 42.00
CA ILE A 14 -11.10 25.44 43.05
C ILE A 14 -12.31 24.60 43.53
N VAL A 15 -12.27 24.21 44.81
CA VAL A 15 -13.42 23.61 45.49
C VAL A 15 -13.98 24.68 46.45
N THR A 16 -15.20 25.16 46.18
CA THR A 16 -15.97 25.96 47.11
C THR A 16 -16.75 25.06 48.04
N GLY A 17 -16.45 25.15 49.32
CA GLY A 17 -17.14 24.41 50.36
C GLY A 17 -18.51 24.99 50.73
N SER A 18 -19.46 24.11 51.03
CA SER A 18 -20.62 24.40 51.87
C SER A 18 -20.70 23.38 53.00
N LEU A 19 -20.78 23.88 54.22
CA LEU A 19 -20.97 23.12 55.46
C LEU A 19 -22.36 22.52 55.55
N GLY A 20 -22.47 21.24 55.84
CA GLY A 20 -23.73 20.55 56.15
C GLY A 20 -23.50 19.19 56.75
N SER A 21 -23.63 19.12 58.04
CA SER A 21 -23.89 18.01 59.03
C SER A 21 -23.95 16.55 58.52
N GLY A 22 -23.09 15.77 59.06
CA GLY A 22 -23.06 14.39 59.51
C GLY A 22 -24.01 13.33 58.92
N VAL A 23 -23.41 12.40 58.16
CA VAL A 23 -23.82 11.00 58.10
C VAL A 23 -22.55 10.16 57.80
N THR A 24 -22.24 9.19 58.65
CA THR A 24 -21.18 8.20 58.40
C THR A 24 -21.63 7.24 57.30
N GLY A 25 -21.26 7.58 56.09
CA GLY A 25 -21.44 6.71 54.90
C GLY A 25 -20.07 6.25 54.43
N GLY A 26 -19.86 4.90 54.40
CA GLY A 26 -18.64 4.28 53.88
C GLY A 26 -18.35 4.80 52.45
N VAL A 27 -17.12 5.28 52.27
CA VAL A 27 -16.64 5.70 50.96
C VAL A 27 -16.49 4.42 50.11
N ALA A 28 -17.47 4.12 49.26
CA ALA A 28 -17.32 3.16 48.22
C ALA A 28 -16.25 3.70 47.25
N GLN A 29 -15.03 3.18 47.31
CA GLN A 29 -14.04 3.39 46.28
C GLN A 29 -14.61 2.85 44.96
N ALA A 30 -14.98 3.75 44.08
CA ALA A 30 -15.30 3.37 42.71
C ALA A 30 -14.07 2.72 42.10
N GLN A 31 -14.10 1.38 42.00
CA GLN A 31 -13.09 0.60 41.32
C GLN A 31 -13.16 0.98 39.85
N VAL A 32 -12.20 1.81 39.39
CA VAL A 32 -12.04 2.11 37.95
C VAL A 32 -11.75 0.78 37.28
N ALA A 33 -12.71 0.27 36.54
CA ALA A 33 -12.51 -0.94 35.74
C ALA A 33 -11.25 -0.76 34.89
N PRO A 34 -10.36 -1.75 34.80
CA PRO A 34 -9.18 -1.67 33.95
C PRO A 34 -9.65 -1.33 32.53
N ALA A 35 -9.02 -0.32 31.91
CA ALA A 35 -9.28 0.00 30.52
C ALA A 35 -9.14 -1.27 29.70
N ALA A 36 -10.19 -1.64 28.95
CA ALA A 36 -10.17 -2.85 28.12
C ALA A 36 -8.92 -2.78 27.23
N ALA A 37 -8.13 -3.85 27.23
CA ALA A 37 -6.96 -3.96 26.36
C ALA A 37 -7.37 -3.64 24.93
N PRO A 38 -6.57 -2.87 24.17
CA PRO A 38 -6.90 -2.56 22.78
C PRO A 38 -7.10 -3.86 22.01
N LYS A 39 -8.23 -3.98 21.32
CA LYS A 39 -8.49 -5.15 20.47
C LYS A 39 -7.33 -5.28 19.47
N PRO A 40 -6.81 -6.51 19.25
CA PRO A 40 -5.78 -6.71 18.24
C PRO A 40 -6.30 -6.18 16.89
N PRO A 41 -5.46 -5.49 16.11
CA PRO A 41 -5.88 -4.92 14.85
C PRO A 41 -6.44 -6.01 13.93
N GLY A 42 -7.63 -5.79 13.41
CA GLY A 42 -8.28 -6.65 12.42
C GLY A 42 -7.62 -6.55 11.04
N TRP A 43 -8.16 -7.27 10.07
CA TRP A 43 -7.86 -7.03 8.67
C TRP A 43 -8.43 -5.68 8.24
N GLU A 44 -7.63 -4.86 7.62
CA GLU A 44 -8.05 -3.63 6.95
C GLU A 44 -8.18 -3.95 5.46
N THR A 45 -9.41 -4.05 4.98
CA THR A 45 -9.70 -4.42 3.59
C THR A 45 -10.38 -3.25 2.89
N SER A 46 -9.97 -2.98 1.65
CA SER A 46 -10.58 -1.97 0.80
C SER A 46 -10.76 -2.51 -0.62
N ALA A 47 -11.92 -2.24 -1.20
CA ALA A 47 -12.18 -2.47 -2.62
C ALA A 47 -12.27 -1.11 -3.33
N ALA A 48 -11.69 -1.01 -4.52
CA ALA A 48 -11.81 0.20 -5.33
C ALA A 48 -12.29 -0.12 -6.75
N ALA A 49 -13.10 0.78 -7.31
CA ALA A 49 -13.58 0.71 -8.68
C ALA A 49 -13.37 2.06 -9.37
N GLY A 50 -12.88 2.01 -10.60
CA GLY A 50 -12.74 3.16 -11.48
C GLY A 50 -13.45 2.90 -12.81
N LEU A 51 -14.10 3.92 -13.36
CA LEU A 51 -14.75 3.87 -14.67
C LEU A 51 -14.49 5.18 -15.41
N THR A 52 -13.99 5.08 -16.62
CA THR A 52 -13.87 6.21 -17.55
C THR A 52 -14.67 5.90 -18.79
N LEU A 53 -15.56 6.81 -19.18
CA LEU A 53 -16.36 6.76 -20.41
C LEU A 53 -16.18 8.08 -21.13
N THR A 54 -15.76 8.03 -22.39
CA THR A 54 -15.74 9.19 -23.28
C THR A 54 -16.45 8.83 -24.57
N SER A 55 -17.15 9.79 -25.17
CA SER A 55 -17.77 9.64 -26.49
C SER A 55 -17.67 10.95 -27.28
N GLY A 56 -17.40 10.85 -28.56
CA GLY A 56 -17.23 12.01 -29.45
C GLY A 56 -16.18 11.77 -30.52
N ASN A 57 -15.11 12.54 -30.53
CA ASN A 57 -14.00 12.35 -31.47
C ASN A 57 -13.21 11.04 -31.21
N SER A 58 -13.34 10.44 -30.03
CA SER A 58 -12.82 9.14 -29.65
C SER A 58 -13.74 8.54 -28.58
N ASP A 59 -14.16 7.29 -28.79
CA ASP A 59 -14.98 6.55 -27.83
C ASP A 59 -14.07 5.70 -26.96
N THR A 60 -13.97 6.03 -25.67
CA THR A 60 -13.12 5.29 -24.72
C THR A 60 -13.96 4.71 -23.58
N VAL A 61 -13.72 3.45 -23.28
CA VAL A 61 -14.20 2.76 -22.09
C VAL A 61 -12.99 2.22 -21.35
N LEU A 62 -12.83 2.55 -20.06
CA LEU A 62 -11.86 1.95 -19.18
C LEU A 62 -12.53 1.63 -17.85
N ALA A 63 -12.51 0.37 -17.46
CA ALA A 63 -12.96 -0.11 -16.16
C ALA A 63 -11.79 -0.73 -15.41
N THR A 64 -11.65 -0.41 -14.12
CA THR A 64 -10.65 -0.98 -13.22
C THR A 64 -11.31 -1.41 -11.92
N LEU A 65 -10.82 -2.52 -11.36
CA LEU A 65 -11.21 -3.02 -10.05
C LEU A 65 -9.96 -3.37 -9.26
N SER A 66 -9.97 -3.12 -7.95
CA SER A 66 -8.94 -3.61 -7.04
C SER A 66 -9.52 -4.01 -5.69
N LEU A 67 -8.87 -4.96 -5.05
CA LEU A 67 -9.11 -5.37 -3.67
C LEU A 67 -7.75 -5.45 -2.99
N ASP A 68 -7.59 -4.70 -1.92
CA ASP A 68 -6.38 -4.66 -1.11
C ASP A 68 -6.73 -5.00 0.33
N THR A 69 -5.90 -5.79 0.98
CA THR A 69 -6.05 -6.12 2.40
C THR A 69 -4.70 -6.10 3.09
N LYS A 70 -4.70 -5.63 4.32
CA LYS A 70 -3.52 -5.63 5.17
C LYS A 70 -3.88 -5.97 6.60
N ARG A 71 -2.94 -6.57 7.30
CA ARG A 71 -3.02 -6.77 8.74
C ARG A 71 -1.65 -6.57 9.36
N LYS A 72 -1.63 -5.89 10.49
CA LYS A 72 -0.42 -5.71 11.27
C LYS A 72 -0.65 -6.29 12.66
N TRP A 73 0.27 -7.14 13.08
CA TRP A 73 0.37 -7.66 14.43
C TRP A 73 1.52 -6.96 15.15
N GLU A 74 1.83 -7.37 16.33
CA GLU A 74 2.93 -6.80 17.10
C GLU A 74 4.29 -6.98 16.40
N THR A 75 4.53 -8.17 15.87
CA THR A 75 5.82 -8.56 15.25
C THR A 75 5.70 -8.99 13.80
N ASP A 76 4.51 -8.95 13.21
CA ASP A 76 4.24 -9.48 11.89
C ASP A 76 3.37 -8.51 11.08
N GLU A 77 3.54 -8.50 9.77
CA GLU A 77 2.70 -7.76 8.85
C GLU A 77 2.35 -8.63 7.64
N ALA A 78 1.10 -8.59 7.21
CA ALA A 78 0.65 -9.26 6.00
C ALA A 78 -0.08 -8.25 5.10
N PHE A 79 0.21 -8.34 3.81
CA PHE A 79 -0.39 -7.53 2.75
C PHE A 79 -0.78 -8.44 1.60
N ALA A 80 -1.91 -8.20 1.00
CA ALA A 80 -2.30 -8.85 -0.24
C ALA A 80 -3.17 -7.90 -1.06
N GLY A 81 -3.09 -8.03 -2.37
CA GLY A 81 -3.92 -7.25 -3.28
C GLY A 81 -4.11 -7.96 -4.60
N ILE A 82 -5.23 -7.66 -5.24
CA ILE A 82 -5.50 -8.04 -6.62
C ILE A 82 -6.12 -6.85 -7.33
N SER A 83 -5.72 -6.63 -8.57
CA SER A 83 -6.29 -5.60 -9.43
C SER A 83 -6.44 -6.09 -10.85
N GLY A 84 -7.40 -5.54 -11.56
CA GLY A 84 -7.61 -5.82 -12.97
C GLY A 84 -8.19 -4.61 -13.68
N GLY A 85 -7.97 -4.55 -14.97
CA GLY A 85 -8.50 -3.50 -15.83
C GLY A 85 -8.81 -4.00 -17.22
N TYR A 86 -9.85 -3.44 -17.80
CA TYR A 86 -10.24 -3.67 -19.19
C TYR A 86 -10.61 -2.33 -19.84
N GLY A 87 -10.07 -2.09 -21.02
CA GLY A 87 -10.32 -0.86 -21.74
C GLY A 87 -10.27 -1.02 -23.25
N LYS A 88 -11.03 -0.14 -23.93
CA LYS A 88 -11.04 0.04 -25.37
C LYS A 88 -11.02 1.53 -25.70
N SER A 89 -10.45 1.87 -26.84
CA SER A 89 -10.59 3.18 -27.48
C SER A 89 -10.88 2.95 -28.95
N ASP A 90 -11.96 3.54 -29.48
CA ASP A 90 -12.45 3.34 -30.84
C ASP A 90 -12.52 1.83 -31.22
N ASP A 91 -13.16 1.04 -30.35
CA ASP A 91 -13.29 -0.42 -30.41
C ASP A 91 -11.98 -1.21 -30.41
N ILE A 92 -10.83 -0.56 -30.33
CA ILE A 92 -9.54 -1.22 -30.23
C ILE A 92 -9.19 -1.41 -28.76
N LYS A 93 -8.99 -2.68 -28.35
CA LYS A 93 -8.55 -3.01 -26.98
C LYS A 93 -7.18 -2.39 -26.70
N ASN A 94 -7.10 -1.56 -25.67
CA ASN A 94 -5.89 -0.86 -25.24
C ASN A 94 -5.50 -1.12 -23.79
N THR A 95 -6.35 -1.82 -23.03
CA THR A 95 -6.09 -2.21 -21.65
C THR A 95 -6.72 -3.58 -21.38
N GLU A 96 -5.94 -4.53 -20.90
CA GLU A 96 -6.42 -5.79 -20.33
C GLU A 96 -5.31 -6.41 -19.48
N PHE A 97 -5.47 -6.31 -18.16
CA PHE A 97 -4.48 -6.85 -17.23
C PHE A 97 -5.14 -7.42 -15.97
N VAL A 98 -4.44 -8.35 -15.32
CA VAL A 98 -4.70 -8.82 -13.97
C VAL A 98 -3.37 -8.86 -13.23
N ARG A 99 -3.35 -8.33 -12.00
CA ARG A 99 -2.18 -8.33 -11.12
C ARG A 99 -2.57 -8.71 -9.74
N GLY A 100 -1.76 -9.50 -9.10
CA GLY A 100 -1.92 -9.87 -7.70
C GLY A 100 -0.59 -9.86 -6.99
N TYR A 101 -0.63 -9.58 -5.69
CA TYR A 101 0.55 -9.72 -4.83
C TYR A 101 0.15 -10.22 -3.44
N GLY A 102 1.09 -10.89 -2.80
CA GLY A 102 1.04 -11.22 -1.39
C GLY A 102 2.41 -10.99 -0.77
N GLN A 103 2.44 -10.39 0.42
CA GLN A 103 3.68 -10.15 1.16
C GLN A 103 3.46 -10.42 2.64
N TYR A 104 4.38 -11.15 3.24
CA TYR A 104 4.45 -11.36 4.68
C TYR A 104 5.81 -10.88 5.19
N ASN A 105 5.79 -10.10 6.27
CA ASN A 105 6.96 -9.56 6.92
C ASN A 105 7.00 -10.00 8.38
N ARG A 106 8.17 -10.45 8.85
CA ARG A 106 8.51 -10.65 10.25
C ARG A 106 9.43 -9.52 10.72
N LEU A 107 8.99 -8.76 11.71
CA LEU A 107 9.78 -7.70 12.32
C LEU A 107 10.78 -8.31 13.31
N PHE A 108 12.05 -8.01 13.14
CA PHE A 108 13.13 -8.37 14.06
C PHE A 108 13.43 -7.25 15.06
N SER A 109 13.04 -6.02 14.70
CA SER A 109 13.06 -4.83 15.55
C SER A 109 11.93 -3.89 15.13
N ASP A 110 11.80 -2.76 15.81
CA ASP A 110 10.78 -1.74 15.42
C ASP A 110 10.86 -1.29 13.97
N ARG A 111 12.05 -1.37 13.36
CA ARG A 111 12.29 -0.87 11.99
C ARG A 111 12.79 -1.91 11.01
N PHE A 112 13.47 -2.96 11.47
CA PHE A 112 14.06 -3.96 10.59
C PHE A 112 13.20 -5.21 10.51
N TYR A 113 12.97 -5.70 9.29
CA TYR A 113 12.16 -6.89 9.02
C TYR A 113 12.74 -7.74 7.87
N GLY A 114 12.42 -9.01 7.89
CA GLY A 114 12.57 -9.91 6.76
C GLY A 114 11.21 -10.33 6.26
N GLY A 115 11.08 -10.57 4.98
CA GLY A 115 9.80 -10.93 4.38
C GLY A 115 9.92 -11.82 3.16
N LEU A 116 8.76 -12.25 2.72
CA LEU A 116 8.58 -12.98 1.46
C LEU A 116 7.45 -12.31 0.68
N ARG A 117 7.73 -12.00 -0.59
CA ARG A 117 6.75 -11.44 -1.51
C ARG A 117 6.56 -12.33 -2.72
N LEU A 118 5.32 -12.52 -3.11
CA LEU A 118 4.90 -13.17 -4.34
C LEU A 118 4.11 -12.17 -5.18
N ASP A 119 4.46 -12.02 -6.44
CA ASP A 119 3.72 -11.23 -7.42
C ASP A 119 3.28 -12.13 -8.58
N ALA A 120 2.10 -11.87 -9.13
CA ALA A 120 1.53 -12.53 -10.30
C ALA A 120 0.95 -11.48 -11.24
N ASN A 121 1.38 -11.48 -12.50
CA ASN A 121 1.01 -10.49 -13.49
C ASN A 121 0.60 -11.15 -14.81
N TYR A 122 -0.49 -10.65 -15.40
CA TYR A 122 -0.94 -10.89 -16.75
C TYR A 122 -1.19 -9.55 -17.42
N ASP A 123 -0.80 -9.37 -18.68
CA ASP A 123 -1.09 -8.16 -19.45
C ASP A 123 -1.18 -8.48 -20.94
N ALA A 124 -2.40 -8.51 -21.48
CA ALA A 124 -2.65 -8.88 -22.88
C ALA A 124 -2.10 -7.84 -23.87
N ILE A 125 -2.03 -6.55 -23.47
CA ILE A 125 -1.53 -5.48 -24.33
C ILE A 125 -0.01 -5.56 -24.44
N ALA A 126 0.67 -5.84 -23.34
CA ALA A 126 2.11 -6.12 -23.33
C ALA A 126 2.45 -7.52 -23.88
N THR A 127 1.45 -8.32 -24.29
CA THR A 127 1.59 -9.73 -24.69
C THR A 127 2.21 -10.64 -23.63
N LEU A 128 2.10 -10.28 -22.37
CA LEU A 128 2.57 -11.03 -21.21
C LEU A 128 1.48 -12.04 -20.80
N ASP A 129 1.70 -13.33 -21.10
CA ASP A 129 0.78 -14.41 -20.69
C ASP A 129 0.81 -14.58 -19.18
N TYR A 130 1.99 -14.54 -18.57
CA TYR A 130 2.17 -14.48 -17.12
C TYR A 130 3.59 -14.05 -16.75
N ARG A 131 3.71 -13.44 -15.56
CA ARG A 131 4.96 -13.27 -14.82
C ARG A 131 4.70 -13.53 -13.35
N PHE A 132 5.35 -14.56 -12.81
CA PHE A 132 5.39 -14.83 -11.38
C PHE A 132 6.75 -14.43 -10.84
N THR A 133 6.76 -13.72 -9.72
CA THR A 133 8.00 -13.29 -9.07
C THR A 133 7.94 -13.65 -7.60
N LEU A 134 8.90 -14.45 -7.13
CA LEU A 134 9.07 -14.79 -5.72
C LEU A 134 10.31 -14.09 -5.19
N SER A 135 10.14 -13.26 -4.17
CA SER A 135 11.19 -12.40 -3.63
C SER A 135 11.26 -12.53 -2.10
N PRO A 136 12.18 -13.35 -1.55
CA PRO A 136 12.63 -13.15 -0.18
C PRO A 136 13.33 -11.79 -0.08
N LEU A 137 13.07 -11.03 0.99
CA LEU A 137 13.54 -9.66 1.12
C LEU A 137 13.93 -9.31 2.56
N LEU A 138 14.78 -8.31 2.66
CA LEU A 138 15.04 -7.55 3.88
C LEU A 138 14.50 -6.16 3.69
N GLY A 139 13.91 -5.59 4.73
CA GLY A 139 13.33 -4.27 4.69
C GLY A 139 13.66 -3.45 5.93
N TYR A 140 13.66 -2.14 5.75
CA TYR A 140 13.92 -1.19 6.82
C TYR A 140 12.98 0.01 6.73
N TYR A 141 12.33 0.33 7.84
CA TYR A 141 11.56 1.56 7.99
C TYR A 141 12.50 2.74 8.26
N LEU A 142 12.77 3.55 7.26
CA LEU A 142 13.50 4.82 7.40
C LEU A 142 12.71 5.81 8.27
N ILE A 143 11.39 5.87 8.04
CA ILE A 143 10.42 6.63 8.85
C ILE A 143 9.32 5.68 9.27
N LYS A 144 9.01 5.61 10.57
CA LYS A 144 7.91 4.82 11.15
C LYS A 144 7.21 5.64 12.21
N GLU A 145 6.37 6.56 11.76
CA GLU A 145 5.62 7.49 12.60
C GLU A 145 4.11 7.32 12.37
N ALA A 146 3.28 7.87 13.25
CA ALA A 146 1.83 7.74 13.17
C ALA A 146 1.22 8.35 11.90
N LYS A 147 1.85 9.39 11.34
CA LYS A 147 1.39 10.06 10.12
C LYS A 147 2.22 9.72 8.90
N THR A 148 3.46 9.28 9.06
CA THR A 148 4.41 9.09 7.95
C THR A 148 5.10 7.75 8.08
N THR A 149 5.08 6.97 7.01
CA THR A 149 5.92 5.78 6.88
C THR A 149 6.73 5.85 5.60
N LEU A 150 8.00 5.48 5.69
CA LEU A 150 8.88 5.28 4.55
C LEU A 150 9.67 4.00 4.79
N ALA A 151 9.48 3.03 3.93
CA ALA A 151 10.18 1.75 3.99
C ALA A 151 10.96 1.51 2.70
N VAL A 152 12.13 0.92 2.83
CA VAL A 152 12.93 0.42 1.71
C VAL A 152 13.12 -1.08 1.86
N GLU A 153 13.14 -1.78 0.74
CA GLU A 153 13.23 -3.24 0.68
C GLU A 153 14.26 -3.65 -0.37
N ALA A 154 14.99 -4.71 -0.11
CA ALA A 154 15.86 -5.31 -1.10
C ALA A 154 15.96 -6.84 -0.90
N GLY A 155 16.12 -7.57 -2.00
CA GLY A 155 16.30 -9.01 -1.95
C GLY A 155 16.50 -9.64 -3.31
N PRO A 156 16.91 -10.91 -3.38
CA PRO A 156 16.91 -11.68 -4.62
C PRO A 156 15.47 -11.97 -5.06
N SER A 157 15.31 -12.26 -6.35
CA SER A 157 14.03 -12.65 -6.91
C SER A 157 14.21 -13.82 -7.87
N LEU A 158 13.26 -14.75 -7.84
CA LEU A 158 13.10 -15.76 -8.89
C LEU A 158 11.91 -15.32 -9.75
N VAL A 159 12.17 -15.10 -11.04
CA VAL A 159 11.18 -14.68 -12.02
C VAL A 159 10.90 -15.81 -12.98
N LEU A 160 9.63 -16.16 -13.17
CA LEU A 160 9.12 -17.06 -14.20
C LEU A 160 8.17 -16.25 -15.07
N GLU A 161 8.51 -16.08 -16.35
CA GLU A 161 7.68 -15.28 -17.26
C GLU A 161 7.48 -15.99 -18.60
N LYS A 162 6.39 -15.61 -19.27
CA LYS A 162 6.09 -16.05 -20.63
C LYS A 162 5.39 -14.93 -21.39
N TYR A 163 5.92 -14.60 -22.54
CA TYR A 163 5.26 -13.77 -23.53
C TYR A 163 4.56 -14.62 -24.58
N LYS A 164 3.47 -14.13 -25.13
CA LYS A 164 2.65 -14.80 -26.14
C LYS A 164 3.51 -15.16 -27.36
N GLY A 165 3.46 -16.44 -27.73
CA GLY A 165 4.24 -16.96 -28.86
C GLY A 165 5.72 -17.24 -28.56
N GLN A 166 6.15 -17.06 -27.31
CA GLN A 166 7.52 -17.39 -26.88
C GLN A 166 7.51 -18.57 -25.88
N SER A 167 8.66 -19.20 -25.68
CA SER A 167 8.86 -20.15 -24.58
C SER A 167 8.90 -19.41 -23.24
N SER A 168 8.59 -20.13 -22.16
CA SER A 168 8.77 -19.58 -20.80
C SER A 168 10.26 -19.36 -20.51
N ASP A 169 10.58 -18.26 -19.84
CA ASP A 169 11.90 -17.94 -19.31
C ASP A 169 11.87 -17.95 -17.79
N THR A 170 12.91 -18.48 -17.19
CA THR A 170 13.10 -18.47 -15.72
C THR A 170 14.48 -17.95 -15.42
N TYR A 171 14.53 -16.88 -14.60
CA TYR A 171 15.80 -16.24 -14.28
C TYR A 171 15.85 -15.68 -12.86
N LEU A 172 17.07 -15.43 -12.39
CA LEU A 172 17.33 -14.72 -11.15
C LEU A 172 17.33 -13.22 -11.41
N GLY A 173 16.59 -12.50 -10.59
CA GLY A 173 16.57 -11.05 -10.50
C GLY A 173 16.99 -10.59 -9.12
N ALA A 174 17.02 -9.28 -8.95
CA ALA A 174 17.05 -8.62 -7.66
C ALA A 174 15.86 -7.67 -7.57
N ARG A 175 15.27 -7.51 -6.39
CA ARG A 175 14.17 -6.59 -6.15
C ARG A 175 14.65 -5.47 -5.22
N PHE A 176 14.39 -4.24 -5.62
CA PHE A 176 14.53 -3.05 -4.78
C PHE A 176 13.19 -2.36 -4.74
N GLY A 177 12.70 -2.11 -3.55
CA GLY A 177 11.40 -1.48 -3.33
C GLY A 177 11.51 -0.28 -2.39
N GLU A 178 10.69 0.72 -2.64
CA GLU A 178 10.44 1.83 -1.74
C GLU A 178 8.93 2.01 -1.60
N ARG A 179 8.46 2.31 -0.38
CA ARG A 179 7.06 2.61 -0.09
C ARG A 179 6.98 3.77 0.88
N PHE A 180 6.34 4.83 0.43
CA PHE A 180 6.04 6.02 1.20
C PHE A 180 4.53 6.16 1.39
N GLU A 181 4.09 6.49 2.60
CA GLU A 181 2.72 6.88 2.92
C GLU A 181 2.73 8.05 3.88
N HIS A 182 1.93 9.09 3.61
CA HIS A 182 1.78 10.22 4.49
C HIS A 182 0.31 10.64 4.63
N LYS A 183 -0.16 10.81 5.87
CA LYS A 183 -1.48 11.35 6.20
C LYS A 183 -1.40 12.87 6.21
N LEU A 184 -1.89 13.49 5.14
CA LEU A 184 -1.98 14.96 5.04
C LEU A 184 -2.95 15.53 6.08
N THR A 185 -4.10 14.83 6.24
CA THR A 185 -5.13 15.14 7.25
C THR A 185 -5.63 13.83 7.86
N ASP A 186 -6.58 13.90 8.78
CA ASP A 186 -7.23 12.70 9.34
C ASP A 186 -8.07 11.94 8.30
N THR A 187 -8.43 12.60 7.19
CA THR A 187 -9.26 12.03 6.12
C THR A 187 -8.51 11.82 4.81
N THR A 188 -7.35 12.42 4.62
CA THR A 188 -6.62 12.41 3.34
C THR A 188 -5.22 11.84 3.53
N ARG A 189 -4.87 10.86 2.70
CA ARG A 189 -3.52 10.31 2.61
C ARG A 189 -2.98 10.36 1.18
N ILE A 190 -1.68 10.49 1.07
CA ILE A 190 -0.93 10.27 -0.15
C ILE A 190 -0.02 9.07 0.02
N TRP A 191 0.27 8.40 -1.08
CA TRP A 191 1.28 7.35 -1.11
C TRP A 191 2.09 7.41 -2.39
N GLN A 192 3.25 6.83 -2.33
CA GLN A 192 4.12 6.55 -3.46
C GLN A 192 4.77 5.20 -3.26
N SER A 193 5.00 4.47 -4.33
CA SER A 193 5.86 3.29 -4.34
C SER A 193 6.72 3.28 -5.58
N LEU A 194 7.91 2.72 -5.43
CA LEU A 194 8.85 2.50 -6.51
C LEU A 194 9.39 1.08 -6.38
N GLU A 195 9.41 0.34 -7.47
CA GLU A 195 9.99 -0.99 -7.54
C GLU A 195 10.90 -1.10 -8.75
N TYR A 196 12.12 -1.56 -8.53
CA TYR A 196 13.10 -1.86 -9.56
C TYR A 196 13.46 -3.35 -9.51
N LEU A 197 13.23 -4.07 -10.60
CA LEU A 197 13.41 -5.51 -10.72
C LEU A 197 14.34 -5.82 -11.90
N PRO A 198 15.67 -5.74 -11.74
CA PRO A 198 16.63 -6.12 -12.78
C PRO A 198 16.87 -7.63 -12.81
N ARG A 199 17.19 -8.13 -13.99
CA ARG A 199 17.76 -9.46 -14.19
C ARG A 199 19.25 -9.44 -13.82
N VAL A 200 19.71 -10.39 -12.98
CA VAL A 200 21.06 -10.32 -12.39
C VAL A 200 22.18 -10.42 -13.43
N ASP A 201 22.02 -11.26 -14.46
CA ASP A 201 23.01 -11.46 -15.53
C ASP A 201 23.01 -10.35 -16.60
N ARG A 202 21.95 -9.50 -16.65
CA ARG A 202 21.80 -8.36 -17.58
C ARG A 202 21.23 -7.12 -16.87
N TRP A 203 21.85 -6.75 -15.76
CA TRP A 203 21.38 -5.75 -14.80
C TRP A 203 20.96 -4.41 -15.40
N ALA A 204 21.73 -3.87 -16.34
CA ALA A 204 21.47 -2.59 -16.99
C ALA A 204 20.61 -2.71 -18.26
N GLU A 205 20.41 -3.92 -18.77
CA GLU A 205 19.74 -4.16 -20.05
C GLU A 205 18.31 -4.64 -19.86
N LYS A 206 18.11 -5.64 -18.97
CA LYS A 206 16.79 -6.22 -18.70
C LYS A 206 16.32 -5.93 -17.29
N TYR A 207 15.36 -5.01 -17.18
CA TYR A 207 14.74 -4.65 -15.90
C TYR A 207 13.30 -4.15 -16.09
N THR A 208 12.51 -4.26 -15.06
CA THR A 208 11.20 -3.61 -14.94
C THR A 208 11.29 -2.55 -13.84
N LEU A 209 10.77 -1.36 -14.12
CA LEU A 209 10.60 -0.29 -13.15
C LEU A 209 9.10 -0.01 -13.02
N THR A 210 8.56 -0.11 -11.80
CA THR A 210 7.17 0.22 -11.51
C THR A 210 7.13 1.40 -10.56
N ALA A 211 6.45 2.46 -10.94
CA ALA A 211 6.21 3.62 -10.09
C ALA A 211 4.70 3.82 -9.91
N GLU A 212 4.29 4.14 -8.70
CA GLU A 212 2.92 4.47 -8.37
C GLU A 212 2.89 5.67 -7.43
N VAL A 213 1.96 6.59 -7.67
CA VAL A 213 1.65 7.70 -6.77
C VAL A 213 0.14 7.88 -6.71
N GLY A 214 -0.38 8.16 -5.52
CA GLY A 214 -1.81 8.35 -5.38
C GLY A 214 -2.18 9.23 -4.19
N ILE A 215 -3.43 9.66 -4.23
CA ILE A 215 -4.12 10.38 -3.17
C ILE A 215 -5.47 9.74 -2.92
N GLU A 216 -5.82 9.59 -1.67
CA GLU A 216 -7.14 9.10 -1.26
C GLU A 216 -7.69 10.00 -0.17
N THR A 217 -8.95 10.40 -0.30
CA THR A 217 -9.65 11.21 0.70
C THR A 217 -10.99 10.59 1.07
N ALA A 218 -11.29 10.52 2.37
CA ALA A 218 -12.55 9.99 2.87
C ALA A 218 -13.71 10.97 2.56
N ILE A 219 -14.77 10.45 1.94
CA ILE A 219 -16.05 11.13 1.73
C ILE A 219 -16.98 10.81 2.91
N THR A 220 -16.96 9.54 3.35
CA THR A 220 -17.65 9.04 4.53
C THR A 220 -16.72 8.17 5.36
N LYS A 221 -17.20 7.54 6.44
CA LYS A 221 -16.40 6.58 7.22
C LYS A 221 -15.96 5.36 6.40
N GLN A 222 -16.69 5.01 5.36
CA GLN A 222 -16.47 3.81 4.53
C GLN A 222 -16.05 4.15 3.09
N TRP A 223 -16.57 5.23 2.51
CA TRP A 223 -16.31 5.61 1.13
C TRP A 223 -15.21 6.65 1.02
N ASN A 224 -14.28 6.42 0.11
CA ASN A 224 -13.23 7.38 -0.22
C ASN A 224 -13.21 7.65 -1.73
N LEU A 225 -12.74 8.83 -2.10
CA LEU A 225 -12.31 9.16 -3.45
C LEU A 225 -10.83 8.83 -3.58
N ARG A 226 -10.44 8.17 -4.67
CA ARG A 226 -9.05 7.76 -4.94
C ARG A 226 -8.65 8.20 -6.34
N VAL A 227 -7.48 8.80 -6.47
CA VAL A 227 -6.82 9.09 -7.74
C VAL A 227 -5.40 8.58 -7.65
N MET A 228 -4.96 7.82 -8.66
CA MET A 228 -3.60 7.29 -8.73
C MET A 228 -3.06 7.31 -10.15
N ALA A 229 -1.78 7.53 -10.28
CA ALA A 229 -1.02 7.30 -11.50
C ALA A 229 -0.07 6.12 -11.27
N GLN A 230 0.00 5.22 -12.22
CA GLN A 230 0.90 4.09 -12.24
C GLN A 230 1.64 4.06 -13.56
N ASP A 231 2.95 3.93 -13.51
CA ASP A 231 3.81 3.77 -14.67
C ASP A 231 4.62 2.49 -14.56
N ILE A 232 4.65 1.72 -15.64
CA ILE A 232 5.40 0.49 -15.73
C ILE A 232 6.30 0.57 -16.94
N TYR A 233 7.59 0.61 -16.66
CA TYR A 233 8.63 0.60 -17.69
C TYR A 233 9.25 -0.79 -17.77
N ASP A 234 9.21 -1.41 -18.96
CA ASP A 234 9.94 -2.63 -19.30
C ASP A 234 11.06 -2.25 -20.27
N SER A 235 12.30 -2.50 -19.87
CA SER A 235 13.47 -2.15 -20.72
C SER A 235 13.60 -3.03 -21.97
N GLU A 236 12.99 -4.23 -21.94
CA GLU A 236 13.02 -5.21 -23.04
C GLU A 236 11.59 -5.69 -23.35
N PRO A 237 10.71 -4.78 -23.87
CA PRO A 237 9.32 -5.12 -24.15
C PRO A 237 9.23 -6.12 -25.32
N ALA A 238 8.09 -6.82 -25.43
CA ALA A 238 7.83 -7.68 -26.57
C ALA A 238 7.91 -6.90 -27.90
N VAL A 239 8.31 -7.58 -28.97
CA VAL A 239 8.49 -6.97 -30.31
C VAL A 239 7.26 -6.18 -30.73
N GLY A 240 7.45 -4.93 -31.10
CA GLY A 240 6.38 -4.02 -31.52
C GLY A 240 5.58 -3.40 -30.37
N LYS A 241 5.99 -3.60 -29.11
CA LYS A 241 5.39 -2.96 -27.94
C LYS A 241 6.23 -1.79 -27.45
N LYS A 242 5.57 -0.86 -26.74
CA LYS A 242 6.26 0.27 -26.05
C LYS A 242 6.85 -0.21 -24.75
N SER A 243 7.92 0.45 -24.33
CA SER A 243 8.55 0.18 -23.03
C SER A 243 7.74 0.74 -21.85
N ASN A 244 6.88 1.70 -22.07
CA ASN A 244 6.20 2.46 -21.02
C ASN A 244 4.69 2.33 -21.07
N ASP A 245 4.08 1.97 -19.96
CA ASP A 245 2.64 1.84 -19.75
C ASP A 245 2.18 2.75 -18.60
N LEU A 246 1.80 3.99 -18.95
CA LEU A 246 1.25 4.95 -17.97
C LEU A 246 -0.27 4.79 -17.87
N ARG A 247 -0.77 4.71 -16.64
CA ARG A 247 -2.19 4.60 -16.31
C ARG A 247 -2.57 5.66 -15.29
N LEU A 248 -3.63 6.41 -15.56
CA LEU A 248 -4.29 7.28 -14.60
C LEU A 248 -5.63 6.67 -14.22
N ILE A 249 -5.85 6.40 -12.95
CA ILE A 249 -7.04 5.76 -12.44
C ILE A 249 -7.69 6.66 -11.42
N ALA A 250 -8.94 7.03 -11.66
CA ALA A 250 -9.78 7.76 -10.73
C ALA A 250 -11.02 6.94 -10.42
N GLY A 251 -11.41 6.89 -9.15
CA GLY A 251 -12.54 6.07 -8.73
C GLY A 251 -12.84 6.22 -7.26
N THR A 252 -13.68 5.33 -6.76
CA THR A 252 -14.04 5.26 -5.35
C THR A 252 -13.52 3.99 -4.72
N SER A 253 -13.20 4.05 -3.43
CA SER A 253 -12.85 2.87 -2.64
C SER A 253 -13.78 2.75 -1.43
N TYR A 254 -14.09 1.51 -1.07
CA TYR A 254 -14.90 1.17 0.09
C TYR A 254 -14.04 0.40 1.11
N LYS A 255 -14.08 0.83 2.37
CA LYS A 255 -13.40 0.18 3.51
C LYS A 255 -14.40 -0.67 4.29
N PHE A 256 -14.04 -1.92 4.48
CA PHE A 256 -14.82 -2.90 5.25
C PHE A 256 -14.49 -2.86 6.74
#